data_48bf56784e7defba507e4d416d1c2141
#
_entry.id   48bf56784e7defba507e4d416d1c2141
#
_cell.length_a   1.000
_cell.length_b   1.000
_cell.length_c   1.000
_cell.angle_alpha   90.00
_cell.angle_beta   90.00
_cell.angle_gamma   90.00
#
_symmetry.space_group_name_H-M   'P 1'
#
loop_
_entity.id
_entity.type
_entity.pdbx_description
1 polymer ?
#
loop_
_entity_poly.entity_id
_entity_poly.type
_entity_poly.pdbx_seq_one_letter_code
_entity_poly.pdbx_strand_id
1 'polypeptide(L)'
;MHFNTAMNRQWELQNFMQKWNTVLIIDESHYIKSPALKRWASTAIIIAPYAKHRIILSGTPMPNNAKDLWTQITFLWPQHHPLGNQIIYNNYVKKHGVGKYQSILNSLFCRIKKNTLNLPKPKWIMHEVELNTRQRDIYNVIEADTLKEINETNIQDQAKLQKFRIAKMVRLLQTASNPSLL
;
A
#
# COMPACT_ATOMS: atom_id res chain seq x y z
N MET A 1 11.47 -3.62 14.71
CA MET A 1 10.62 -2.61 15.43
C MET A 1 9.39 -2.28 14.58
N HIS A 2 8.20 -2.14 15.18
CA HIS A 2 6.98 -1.76 14.47
C HIS A 2 6.96 -0.24 14.16
N PHE A 3 6.29 0.18 13.09
CA PHE A 3 6.23 1.60 12.68
C PHE A 3 5.72 2.54 13.79
N ASN A 4 4.68 2.13 14.53
CA ASN A 4 4.15 2.95 15.64
C ASN A 4 5.18 3.15 16.76
N THR A 5 5.96 2.12 17.07
CA THR A 5 7.04 2.21 18.05
C THR A 5 8.16 3.14 17.56
N ALA A 6 8.52 3.05 16.29
CA ALA A 6 9.51 3.94 15.69
C ALA A 6 9.06 5.41 15.72
N MET A 7 7.78 5.67 15.47
CA MET A 7 7.19 7.00 15.55
C MET A 7 7.27 7.58 16.97
N ASN A 8 6.93 6.78 17.98
CA ASN A 8 6.94 7.23 19.37
C ASN A 8 8.37 7.41 19.94
N ARG A 9 9.34 6.72 19.35
CA ARG A 9 10.76 6.76 19.77
C ARG A 9 11.67 7.39 18.72
N GLN A 10 11.17 8.31 17.91
CA GLN A 10 11.91 8.91 16.81
C GLN A 10 13.23 9.54 17.28
N TRP A 11 13.20 10.31 18.37
CA TRP A 11 14.40 10.96 18.91
C TRP A 11 15.44 9.98 19.42
N GLU A 12 15.02 8.93 20.12
CA GLU A 12 15.92 7.86 20.60
C GLU A 12 16.61 7.15 19.42
N LEU A 13 15.84 6.90 18.35
CA LEU A 13 16.38 6.29 17.12
C LEU A 13 17.39 7.18 16.43
N GLN A 14 17.13 8.48 16.32
CA GLN A 14 18.06 9.44 15.73
C GLN A 14 19.37 9.47 16.52
N ASN A 15 19.30 9.59 17.83
CA ASN A 15 20.49 9.59 18.71
C ASN A 15 21.29 8.28 18.61
N PHE A 16 20.58 7.15 18.55
CA PHE A 16 21.23 5.85 18.38
C PHE A 16 21.97 5.77 17.04
N MET A 17 21.32 6.19 15.96
CA MET A 17 21.87 6.13 14.61
C MET A 17 23.03 7.14 14.39
N GLN A 18 23.02 8.27 15.09
CA GLN A 18 24.16 9.21 15.11
C GLN A 18 25.38 8.64 15.81
N LYS A 19 25.16 7.88 16.89
CA LYS A 19 26.22 7.29 17.69
C LYS A 19 26.84 6.06 17.05
N TRP A 20 26.05 5.30 16.30
CA TRP A 20 26.45 4.00 15.76
C TRP A 20 26.28 3.93 14.24
N ASN A 21 27.21 3.23 13.58
CA ASN A 21 27.05 2.90 12.17
C ASN A 21 25.89 1.90 12.01
N THR A 22 24.77 2.37 11.50
CA THR A 22 23.54 1.59 11.41
C THR A 22 23.11 1.31 9.98
N VAL A 23 22.47 0.17 9.78
CA VAL A 23 21.71 -0.15 8.58
C VAL A 23 20.22 -0.06 8.94
N LEU A 24 19.48 0.82 8.28
CA LEU A 24 18.04 0.96 8.47
C LEU A 24 17.31 0.19 7.37
N ILE A 25 16.57 -0.84 7.77
CA ILE A 25 15.80 -1.69 6.85
C ILE A 25 14.31 -1.46 7.08
N ILE A 26 13.58 -1.17 6.02
CA ILE A 26 12.11 -1.10 6.05
C ILE A 26 11.55 -2.28 5.26
N ASP A 27 10.86 -3.16 5.96
CA ASP A 27 10.04 -4.20 5.33
C ASP A 27 8.66 -3.65 4.98
N GLU A 28 8.06 -4.20 3.91
CA GLU A 28 6.80 -3.72 3.34
C GLU A 28 6.83 -2.21 3.05
N SER A 29 7.86 -1.77 2.36
CA SER A 29 8.13 -0.34 2.09
C SER A 29 7.00 0.40 1.37
N HIS A 30 6.05 -0.31 0.76
CA HIS A 30 4.86 0.30 0.19
C HIS A 30 4.02 1.07 1.23
N TYR A 31 4.21 0.82 2.53
CA TYR A 31 3.55 1.59 3.59
C TYR A 31 4.07 3.03 3.69
N ILE A 32 5.30 3.36 3.29
CA ILE A 32 5.85 4.72 3.37
C ILE A 32 5.55 5.60 2.14
N LYS A 33 4.74 5.14 1.20
CA LYS A 33 4.42 5.83 -0.05
C LYS A 33 3.77 7.21 0.09
N SER A 34 3.12 7.50 1.22
CA SER A 34 2.33 8.72 1.44
C SER A 34 2.68 9.43 2.75
N PRO A 35 3.88 10.05 2.87
CA PRO A 35 4.33 10.67 4.12
C PRO A 35 3.44 11.85 4.56
N ALA A 36 2.85 12.58 3.63
CA ALA A 36 1.93 13.68 3.95
C ALA A 36 0.64 13.22 4.66
N LEU A 37 0.23 11.96 4.47
CA LEU A 37 -1.02 11.42 5.02
C LEU A 37 -0.80 10.53 6.24
N LYS A 38 0.42 10.04 6.46
CA LYS A 38 0.70 9.03 7.49
C LYS A 38 1.95 9.38 8.30
N ARG A 39 1.76 9.66 9.59
CA ARG A 39 2.84 10.08 10.51
C ARG A 39 4.02 9.12 10.53
N TRP A 40 3.79 7.80 10.54
CA TRP A 40 4.86 6.80 10.53
C TRP A 40 5.67 6.79 9.21
N ALA A 41 5.03 7.11 8.07
CA ALA A 41 5.74 7.29 6.80
C ALA A 41 6.61 8.55 6.82
N SER A 42 6.11 9.64 7.38
CA SER A 42 6.87 10.87 7.64
C SER A 42 8.07 10.59 8.56
N THR A 43 7.85 9.85 9.66
CA THR A 43 8.92 9.46 10.58
C THR A 43 10.03 8.68 9.86
N ALA A 44 9.69 7.72 8.99
CA ALA A 44 10.68 6.97 8.24
C ALA A 44 11.59 7.88 7.38
N ILE A 45 11.01 8.89 6.73
CA ILE A 45 11.78 9.86 5.95
C ILE A 45 12.65 10.76 6.84
N ILE A 46 12.14 11.18 8.00
CA ILE A 46 12.88 12.04 8.94
C ILE A 46 14.09 11.33 9.53
N ILE A 47 13.97 10.04 9.86
CA ILE A 47 15.09 9.28 10.45
C ILE A 47 16.07 8.73 9.41
N ALA A 48 15.67 8.63 8.14
CA ALA A 48 16.52 8.09 7.07
C ALA A 48 17.92 8.72 6.97
N PRO A 49 18.11 10.05 7.08
CA PRO A 49 19.43 10.68 6.96
C PRO A 49 20.44 10.26 8.03
N TYR A 50 19.96 9.79 9.19
CA TYR A 50 20.81 9.41 10.32
C TYR A 50 21.41 8.01 10.19
N ALA A 51 20.84 7.15 9.35
CA ALA A 51 21.37 5.82 9.09
C ALA A 51 22.49 5.86 8.05
N LYS A 52 23.56 5.08 8.29
CA LYS A 52 24.67 4.97 7.33
C LYS A 52 24.25 4.28 6.03
N HIS A 53 23.48 3.22 6.15
CA HIS A 53 22.92 2.48 5.00
C HIS A 53 21.42 2.32 5.15
N ARG A 54 20.72 2.23 4.03
CA ARG A 54 19.27 2.09 3.96
C ARG A 54 18.90 1.02 2.96
N ILE A 55 17.95 0.18 3.33
CA ILE A 55 17.41 -0.90 2.49
C ILE A 55 15.89 -0.87 2.61
N ILE A 56 15.21 -1.11 1.52
CA ILE A 56 13.77 -1.34 1.52
C ILE A 56 13.44 -2.70 0.93
N LEU A 57 12.46 -3.36 1.51
CA LEU A 57 11.92 -4.64 1.05
C LEU A 57 10.44 -4.46 0.75
N SER A 58 10.00 -4.98 -0.39
CA SER A 58 8.57 -5.00 -0.75
C SER A 58 8.29 -5.98 -1.87
N GLY A 59 7.23 -6.74 -1.74
CA GLY A 59 6.67 -7.53 -2.85
C GLY A 59 5.94 -6.66 -3.89
N THR A 60 5.49 -5.46 -3.50
CA THR A 60 4.66 -4.54 -4.31
C THR A 60 5.11 -3.09 -4.13
N PRO A 61 6.26 -2.68 -4.71
CA PRO A 61 6.80 -1.33 -4.51
C PRO A 61 5.91 -0.23 -5.10
N MET A 62 5.09 -0.56 -6.09
CA MET A 62 4.14 0.35 -6.75
C MET A 62 2.71 -0.20 -6.65
N PRO A 63 2.08 -0.20 -5.46
CA PRO A 63 0.75 -0.82 -5.32
C PRO A 63 -0.35 -0.08 -6.09
N ASN A 64 -0.26 1.22 -6.26
CA ASN A 64 -1.28 2.02 -6.96
C ASN A 64 -0.74 2.60 -8.27
N ASN A 65 0.42 3.24 -8.23
CA ASN A 65 1.02 3.89 -9.41
C ASN A 65 2.51 4.20 -9.20
N ALA A 66 3.16 4.65 -10.27
CA ALA A 66 4.60 4.96 -10.25
C ALA A 66 5.01 6.10 -9.30
N LYS A 67 4.09 6.98 -8.89
CA LYS A 67 4.37 8.04 -7.92
C LYS A 67 4.73 7.49 -6.53
N ASP A 68 4.24 6.28 -6.21
CA ASP A 68 4.52 5.60 -4.94
C ASP A 68 6.02 5.33 -4.74
N LEU A 69 6.80 5.27 -5.82
CA LEU A 69 8.25 5.08 -5.76
C LEU A 69 8.99 6.30 -5.23
N TRP A 70 8.50 7.51 -5.51
CA TRP A 70 9.25 8.74 -5.19
C TRP A 70 9.63 8.80 -3.71
N THR A 71 8.67 8.55 -2.82
CA THR A 71 8.91 8.56 -1.37
C THR A 71 9.83 7.44 -0.92
N GLN A 72 9.70 6.24 -1.50
CA GLN A 72 10.56 5.11 -1.18
C GLN A 72 12.02 5.40 -1.59
N ILE A 73 12.21 6.04 -2.74
CA ILE A 73 13.53 6.48 -3.20
C ILE A 73 14.05 7.64 -2.32
N THR A 74 13.19 8.57 -1.86
CA THR A 74 13.58 9.60 -0.88
C THR A 74 14.13 8.99 0.41
N PHE A 75 13.55 7.90 0.88
CA PHE A 75 14.08 7.19 2.05
C PHE A 75 15.48 6.63 1.80
N LEU A 76 15.73 6.04 0.63
CA LEU A 76 17.03 5.48 0.27
C LEU A 76 18.09 6.55 0.04
N TRP A 77 17.73 7.67 -0.60
CA TRP A 77 18.60 8.79 -0.94
C TRP A 77 18.02 10.12 -0.42
N PRO A 78 18.11 10.38 0.89
CA PRO A 78 17.46 11.56 1.49
C PRO A 78 18.08 12.89 1.07
N GLN A 79 19.37 12.90 0.64
CA GLN A 79 20.07 14.12 0.26
C GLN A 79 20.11 14.35 -1.26
N HIS A 80 20.30 13.31 -2.05
CA HIS A 80 20.47 13.39 -3.50
C HIS A 80 19.49 12.45 -4.20
N HIS A 81 18.31 12.95 -4.50
CA HIS A 81 17.23 12.12 -5.06
C HIS A 81 17.50 11.76 -6.53
N PRO A 82 17.71 10.47 -6.89
CA PRO A 82 18.10 10.08 -8.24
C PRO A 82 17.00 10.31 -9.30
N LEU A 83 15.74 10.43 -8.91
CA LEU A 83 14.63 10.75 -9.80
C LEU A 83 14.39 12.26 -9.95
N GLY A 84 15.18 13.10 -9.28
CA GLY A 84 15.13 14.56 -9.36
C GLY A 84 13.95 15.19 -8.60
N ASN A 85 13.37 16.23 -9.17
CA ASN A 85 12.29 16.98 -8.54
C ASN A 85 10.96 16.21 -8.53
N GLN A 86 10.27 16.19 -7.39
CA GLN A 86 9.03 15.42 -7.20
C GLN A 86 7.89 15.84 -8.13
N ILE A 87 7.73 17.13 -8.36
CA ILE A 87 6.65 17.66 -9.21
C ILE A 87 6.88 17.22 -10.66
N ILE A 88 8.11 17.36 -11.13
CA ILE A 88 8.51 16.95 -12.49
C ILE A 88 8.33 15.44 -12.66
N TYR A 89 8.82 14.64 -11.71
CA TYR A 89 8.64 13.20 -11.73
C TYR A 89 7.17 12.82 -11.75
N ASN A 90 6.36 13.34 -10.83
CA ASN A 90 4.94 13.01 -10.72
C ASN A 90 4.13 13.38 -11.98
N ASN A 91 4.44 14.54 -12.60
CA ASN A 91 3.80 14.96 -13.84
C ASN A 91 4.19 14.07 -15.02
N TYR A 92 5.44 13.69 -15.09
CA TYR A 92 5.92 12.78 -16.14
C TYR A 92 5.28 11.39 -16.01
N VAL A 93 5.37 10.76 -14.82
CA VAL A 93 4.88 9.37 -14.65
C VAL A 93 3.36 9.26 -14.77
N LYS A 94 2.61 10.33 -14.51
CA LYS A 94 1.16 10.37 -14.72
C LYS A 94 0.80 10.21 -16.20
N LYS A 95 1.63 10.76 -17.11
CA LYS A 95 1.38 10.76 -18.57
C LYS A 95 2.03 9.58 -19.28
N HIS A 96 3.22 9.19 -18.85
CA HIS A 96 4.12 8.31 -19.64
C HIS A 96 4.59 7.06 -18.85
N GLY A 97 4.09 6.85 -17.61
CA GLY A 97 4.63 5.81 -16.74
C GLY A 97 6.10 6.06 -16.37
N VAL A 98 6.81 5.01 -16.01
CA VAL A 98 8.21 5.14 -15.53
C VAL A 98 9.24 5.31 -16.67
N GLY A 99 8.85 5.22 -17.91
CA GLY A 99 9.66 5.26 -19.15
C GLY A 99 11.12 5.73 -19.02
N LYS A 100 11.35 7.06 -19.05
CA LYS A 100 12.71 7.63 -18.96
C LYS A 100 13.48 7.31 -17.68
N TYR A 101 12.79 6.91 -16.60
CA TYR A 101 13.41 6.55 -15.33
C TYR A 101 13.74 5.07 -15.22
N GLN A 102 13.38 4.26 -16.24
CA GLN A 102 13.50 2.80 -16.20
C GLN A 102 14.96 2.34 -16.02
N SER A 103 15.91 2.98 -16.68
CA SER A 103 17.33 2.64 -16.55
C SER A 103 17.84 2.88 -15.13
N ILE A 104 17.49 4.02 -14.53
CA ILE A 104 17.84 4.35 -13.14
C ILE A 104 17.21 3.34 -12.20
N LEU A 105 15.90 3.08 -12.35
CA LEU A 105 15.18 2.16 -11.50
C LEU A 105 15.73 0.73 -11.57
N ASN A 106 16.07 0.25 -12.76
CA ASN A 106 16.61 -1.11 -12.94
C ASN A 106 17.92 -1.32 -12.18
N SER A 107 18.77 -0.28 -12.05
CA SER A 107 20.01 -0.38 -11.29
C SER A 107 19.82 -0.34 -9.77
N LEU A 108 18.66 0.13 -9.30
CA LEU A 108 18.35 0.27 -7.88
C LEU A 108 17.56 -0.91 -7.31
N PHE A 109 16.96 -1.75 -8.14
CA PHE A 109 16.10 -2.84 -7.73
C PHE A 109 16.72 -4.21 -8.02
N CYS A 110 16.75 -5.07 -7.00
CA CYS A 110 16.90 -6.50 -7.16
C CYS A 110 15.51 -7.15 -7.10
N ARG A 111 15.05 -7.75 -8.19
CA ARG A 111 13.73 -8.38 -8.27
C ARG A 111 13.84 -9.87 -8.56
N ILE A 112 13.36 -10.68 -7.62
CA ILE A 112 13.23 -12.13 -7.79
C ILE A 112 11.75 -12.43 -8.10
N LYS A 113 11.47 -13.03 -9.24
CA LYS A 113 10.11 -13.46 -9.63
C LYS A 113 9.85 -14.88 -9.13
N LYS A 114 8.59 -15.18 -8.80
CA LYS A 114 8.20 -16.56 -8.39
C LYS A 114 8.60 -17.62 -9.41
N ASN A 115 8.58 -17.28 -10.69
CA ASN A 115 8.95 -18.21 -11.78
C ASN A 115 10.43 -18.66 -11.74
N THR A 116 11.32 -17.89 -11.10
CA THR A 116 12.74 -18.22 -10.97
C THR A 116 13.02 -19.12 -9.75
N LEU A 117 12.03 -19.32 -8.88
CA LEU A 117 12.19 -20.07 -7.64
C LEU A 117 11.84 -21.58 -7.77
N ASN A 118 11.48 -22.03 -8.98
CA ASN A 118 11.07 -23.43 -9.25
C ASN A 118 10.07 -24.00 -8.21
N LEU A 119 9.15 -23.15 -7.73
CA LEU A 119 8.14 -23.55 -6.77
C LEU A 119 7.10 -24.47 -7.43
N PRO A 120 6.55 -25.45 -6.71
CA PRO A 120 5.46 -26.25 -7.21
C PRO A 120 4.25 -25.37 -7.55
N LYS A 121 3.47 -25.78 -8.55
CA LYS A 121 2.25 -25.08 -8.91
C LYS A 121 1.30 -25.03 -7.72
N PRO A 122 0.67 -23.88 -7.42
CA PRO A 122 -0.30 -23.79 -6.34
C PRO A 122 -1.51 -24.69 -6.65
N LYS A 123 -1.93 -25.47 -5.66
CA LYS A 123 -3.18 -26.24 -5.72
C LYS A 123 -4.27 -25.41 -5.04
N TRP A 124 -5.24 -24.98 -5.82
CA TRP A 124 -6.40 -24.25 -5.31
C TRP A 124 -7.47 -25.26 -4.85
N ILE A 125 -7.89 -25.15 -3.61
CA ILE A 125 -8.98 -25.94 -3.04
C ILE A 125 -10.03 -24.93 -2.58
N MET A 126 -11.22 -24.99 -3.19
CA MET A 126 -12.33 -24.16 -2.81
C MET A 126 -13.15 -24.88 -1.74
N HIS A 127 -13.31 -24.25 -0.60
CA HIS A 127 -14.18 -24.72 0.47
C HIS A 127 -15.38 -23.77 0.56
N GLU A 128 -16.56 -24.30 0.30
CA GLU A 128 -17.80 -23.58 0.51
C GLU A 128 -18.21 -23.73 1.99
N VAL A 129 -18.49 -22.59 2.62
CA VAL A 129 -18.91 -22.52 4.01
C VAL A 129 -20.23 -21.78 4.07
N GLU A 130 -21.22 -22.42 4.66
CA GLU A 130 -22.54 -21.80 4.84
C GLU A 130 -22.50 -20.76 5.96
N LEU A 131 -23.21 -19.63 5.73
CA LEU A 131 -23.41 -18.63 6.76
C LEU A 131 -24.33 -19.22 7.84
N ASN A 132 -24.05 -18.89 9.11
CA ASN A 132 -25.01 -19.22 10.15
C ASN A 132 -26.31 -18.41 9.97
N THR A 133 -27.39 -18.82 10.63
CA THR A 133 -28.73 -18.25 10.45
C THR A 133 -28.71 -16.72 10.61
N ARG A 134 -28.11 -16.21 11.69
CA ARG A 134 -28.04 -14.77 11.97
C ARG A 134 -27.23 -14.01 10.92
N GLN A 135 -26.11 -14.57 10.46
CA GLN A 135 -25.32 -13.96 9.38
C GLN A 135 -26.10 -13.94 8.06
N ARG A 136 -26.82 -15.01 7.77
CA ARG A 136 -27.66 -15.13 6.57
C ARG A 136 -28.76 -14.07 6.56
N ASP A 137 -29.44 -13.86 7.68
CA ASP A 137 -30.50 -12.87 7.80
C ASP A 137 -29.96 -11.44 7.55
N ILE A 138 -28.84 -11.09 8.19
CA ILE A 138 -28.21 -9.78 7.98
C ILE A 138 -27.74 -9.61 6.53
N TYR A 139 -27.13 -10.64 5.97
CA TYR A 139 -26.67 -10.62 4.58
C TYR A 139 -27.82 -10.38 3.60
N ASN A 140 -28.95 -11.09 3.76
CA ASN A 140 -30.12 -10.98 2.90
C ASN A 140 -30.75 -9.57 3.00
N VAL A 141 -30.80 -8.97 4.19
CA VAL A 141 -31.28 -7.58 4.37
C VAL A 141 -30.41 -6.59 3.60
N ILE A 142 -29.07 -6.68 3.77
CA ILE A 142 -28.14 -5.78 3.06
C ILE A 142 -28.20 -5.97 1.54
N GLU A 143 -28.35 -7.22 1.08
CA GLU A 143 -28.48 -7.53 -0.34
C GLU A 143 -29.77 -6.94 -0.92
N ALA A 144 -30.91 -7.16 -0.26
CA ALA A 144 -32.20 -6.64 -0.69
C ALA A 144 -32.23 -5.11 -0.75
N ASP A 145 -31.70 -4.43 0.27
CA ASP A 145 -31.59 -2.96 0.29
C ASP A 145 -30.65 -2.46 -0.82
N THR A 146 -29.57 -3.19 -1.07
CA THR A 146 -28.64 -2.85 -2.15
C THR A 146 -29.29 -2.93 -3.52
N LEU A 147 -30.07 -3.99 -3.76
CA LEU A 147 -30.78 -4.19 -5.03
C LEU A 147 -31.87 -3.13 -5.24
N LYS A 148 -32.63 -2.78 -4.19
CA LYS A 148 -33.64 -1.69 -4.26
C LYS A 148 -32.99 -0.35 -4.62
N GLU A 149 -31.94 0.04 -3.90
CA GLU A 149 -31.23 1.31 -4.14
C GLU A 149 -30.61 1.37 -5.55
N ILE A 150 -30.09 0.24 -6.07
CA ILE A 150 -29.55 0.19 -7.45
C ILE A 150 -30.65 0.41 -8.48
N ASN A 151 -31.84 -0.18 -8.26
CA ASN A 151 -32.95 -0.09 -9.20
C ASN A 151 -33.66 1.28 -9.16
N GLU A 152 -33.69 1.91 -7.98
CA GLU A 152 -34.37 3.22 -7.80
C GLU A 152 -33.47 4.41 -8.18
N THR A 153 -32.15 4.20 -8.26
CA THR A 153 -31.21 5.29 -8.51
C THR A 153 -31.00 5.53 -10.00
N ASN A 154 -31.60 6.57 -10.49
CA ASN A 154 -31.38 7.12 -11.84
C ASN A 154 -30.04 7.89 -11.86
N ILE A 155 -28.93 7.18 -11.64
CA ILE A 155 -27.62 7.81 -11.49
C ILE A 155 -27.03 8.01 -12.88
N GLN A 156 -27.07 9.24 -13.37
CA GLN A 156 -26.38 9.67 -14.59
C GLN A 156 -24.84 9.68 -14.44
N ASP A 157 -24.33 9.61 -13.18
CA ASP A 157 -22.90 9.63 -12.86
C ASP A 157 -22.39 8.20 -12.57
N GLN A 158 -21.83 7.56 -13.59
CA GLN A 158 -21.26 6.21 -13.49
C GLN A 158 -20.18 6.08 -12.39
N ALA A 159 -19.42 7.14 -12.13
CA ALA A 159 -18.35 7.10 -11.12
C ALA A 159 -18.93 7.04 -9.69
N LYS A 160 -20.03 7.74 -9.43
CA LYS A 160 -20.73 7.66 -8.14
C LYS A 160 -21.37 6.29 -7.95
N LEU A 161 -22.01 5.77 -8.99
CA LEU A 161 -22.61 4.43 -8.97
C LEU A 161 -21.58 3.35 -8.68
N GLN A 162 -20.39 3.42 -9.28
CA GLN A 162 -19.32 2.46 -9.04
C GLN A 162 -18.80 2.52 -7.59
N LYS A 163 -18.59 3.72 -7.04
CA LYS A 163 -18.18 3.87 -5.62
C LYS A 163 -19.24 3.30 -4.67
N PHE A 164 -20.49 3.55 -4.95
CA PHE A 164 -21.61 3.03 -4.17
C PHE A 164 -21.66 1.49 -4.18
N ARG A 165 -21.57 0.87 -5.36
CA ARG A 165 -21.50 -0.59 -5.51
C ARG A 165 -20.35 -1.21 -4.72
N ILE A 166 -19.15 -0.60 -4.79
CA ILE A 166 -17.99 -1.05 -4.04
C ILE A 166 -18.24 -0.98 -2.52
N ALA A 167 -18.80 0.12 -2.03
CA ALA A 167 -19.08 0.27 -0.59
C ALA A 167 -20.07 -0.79 -0.08
N LYS A 168 -21.11 -1.09 -0.85
CA LYS A 168 -22.08 -2.14 -0.49
C LYS A 168 -21.48 -3.54 -0.57
N MET A 169 -20.66 -3.81 -1.58
CA MET A 169 -19.95 -5.08 -1.68
C MET A 169 -19.00 -5.31 -0.49
N VAL A 170 -18.32 -4.26 -0.01
CA VAL A 170 -17.50 -4.35 1.21
C VAL A 170 -18.35 -4.72 2.42
N ARG A 171 -19.55 -4.16 2.60
CA ARG A 171 -20.46 -4.53 3.69
C ARG A 171 -20.91 -5.99 3.61
N LEU A 172 -21.25 -6.48 2.43
CA LEU A 172 -21.59 -7.90 2.24
C LEU A 172 -20.42 -8.82 2.61
N LEU A 173 -19.21 -8.47 2.20
CA LEU A 173 -17.99 -9.21 2.58
C LEU A 173 -17.73 -9.15 4.10
N GLN A 174 -17.95 -8.00 4.73
CA GLN A 174 -17.84 -7.86 6.19
C GLN A 174 -18.86 -8.75 6.92
N THR A 175 -20.11 -8.77 6.47
CA THR A 175 -21.15 -9.64 7.04
C THR A 175 -20.79 -11.12 6.90
N ALA A 176 -20.29 -11.53 5.74
CA ALA A 176 -19.88 -12.90 5.49
C ALA A 176 -18.67 -13.32 6.33
N SER A 177 -17.75 -12.41 6.63
CA SER A 177 -16.55 -12.72 7.42
C SER A 177 -16.75 -12.50 8.92
N ASN A 178 -17.32 -11.37 9.32
CA ASN A 178 -17.59 -11.01 10.72
C ASN A 178 -18.70 -9.96 10.81
N PRO A 179 -19.95 -10.35 11.13
CA PRO A 179 -21.08 -9.41 11.19
C PRO A 179 -20.97 -8.37 12.31
N SER A 180 -20.07 -8.55 13.29
CA SER A 180 -19.84 -7.53 14.35
C SER A 180 -19.05 -6.31 13.85
N LEU A 181 -18.63 -6.29 12.59
CA LEU A 181 -17.95 -5.15 11.97
C LEU A 181 -18.91 -4.15 11.31
N LEU A 182 -20.21 -4.44 11.34
CA LEU A 182 -21.27 -3.56 10.81
C LEU A 182 -21.73 -2.58 11.89
#